data_b62dc55d92553f75982740dcf87c4908
#
_entry.id   b62dc55d92553f75982740dcf87c4908
#
_cell.length_a   1.000
_cell.length_b   1.000
_cell.length_c   1.000
_cell.angle_alpha   90.00
_cell.angle_beta   90.00
_cell.angle_gamma   90.00
#
_symmetry.space_group_name_H-M   'P 1'
#
loop_
_entity.id
_entity.type
_entity.pdbx_description
1 polymer ?
#
loop_
_entity_poly.entity_id
_entity_poly.type
_entity_poly.pdbx_seq_one_letter_code
_entity_poly.pdbx_strand_id
1 'polypeptide(L)'
;MVDLATRAAPEAGAASPPDHIADAIRRIGPRFDPAVRSEFIRLYADLLRGRPQPATRIARDVAYGPDARHLMDLHVPLHSPAKSLPVLAYFHGGGYVEGHKNLAGDLIYGCLAEYFVQSGLIVANVTYRLAPQAPWPEGARDVGRAARWLDDHVAEFGGDPRRLVLMGHSAGGTHVAACALHAGLRDAKRPPVAGLVLVSGTFDVEDTEQPPNIAAYYGTDRSSYARKSTIRNLATGPYPPMLIATAEFDPQRFRDHADALARRLTELGAAPERLRIPGHNHVSEIYHVGTSDESLGPHVAAFCKKVAGS
;
A
#
# COMPACT_ATOMS: atom_id res chain seq x y z
N MET A 1 -33.38 -10.40 -0.56
CA MET A 1 -32.13 -11.13 -0.79
C MET A 1 -31.60 -10.64 -2.14
N VAL A 2 -30.67 -9.71 -2.14
CA VAL A 2 -29.99 -9.26 -3.36
C VAL A 2 -28.71 -10.05 -3.44
N ASP A 3 -28.65 -10.88 -4.48
CA ASP A 3 -27.52 -11.72 -4.81
C ASP A 3 -26.32 -10.81 -5.15
N LEU A 4 -25.32 -10.78 -4.28
CA LEU A 4 -24.06 -10.09 -4.51
C LEU A 4 -23.21 -10.96 -5.46
N ALA A 5 -23.57 -10.91 -6.74
CA ALA A 5 -22.76 -11.54 -7.78
C ALA A 5 -21.33 -11.01 -7.69
N THR A 6 -20.45 -11.86 -7.18
CA THR A 6 -18.99 -11.77 -7.35
C THR A 6 -18.73 -11.69 -8.86
N ARG A 7 -18.44 -10.50 -9.37
CA ARG A 7 -17.91 -10.37 -10.72
C ARG A 7 -16.56 -11.09 -10.74
N ALA A 8 -16.53 -12.28 -11.34
CA ALA A 8 -15.31 -12.95 -11.68
C ALA A 8 -14.45 -12.00 -12.53
N ALA A 9 -13.20 -11.81 -12.14
CA ALA A 9 -12.22 -11.10 -12.94
C ALA A 9 -12.08 -11.81 -14.30
N PRO A 10 -11.81 -11.07 -15.39
CA PRO A 10 -11.60 -11.70 -16.69
C PRO A 10 -10.36 -12.61 -16.61
N GLU A 11 -10.52 -13.85 -17.06
CA GLU A 11 -9.43 -14.77 -17.37
C GLU A 11 -8.66 -14.24 -18.59
N ALA A 12 -7.78 -13.28 -18.36
CA ALA A 12 -6.65 -13.04 -19.24
C ALA A 12 -5.46 -13.76 -18.62
N GLY A 13 -4.72 -14.58 -19.37
CA GLY A 13 -3.64 -15.39 -18.86
C GLY A 13 -2.55 -14.57 -18.17
N ALA A 14 -2.78 -14.25 -16.91
CA ALA A 14 -1.81 -13.62 -16.04
C ALA A 14 -0.64 -14.60 -15.89
N ALA A 15 0.56 -14.17 -16.29
CA ALA A 15 1.74 -14.96 -16.08
C ALA A 15 1.89 -15.18 -14.57
N SER A 16 1.87 -16.44 -14.15
CA SER A 16 2.07 -16.84 -12.75
C SER A 16 3.53 -16.65 -12.36
N PRO A 17 3.85 -16.58 -11.05
CA PRO A 17 5.23 -16.56 -10.60
C PRO A 17 6.00 -17.79 -11.13
N PRO A 18 7.33 -17.69 -11.33
CA PRO A 18 8.14 -18.85 -11.68
C PRO A 18 7.91 -20.03 -10.74
N ASP A 19 7.95 -21.27 -11.25
CA ASP A 19 7.57 -22.49 -10.50
C ASP A 19 8.22 -22.58 -9.11
N HIS A 20 9.52 -22.29 -8.98
CA HIS A 20 10.22 -22.35 -7.69
C HIS A 20 9.70 -21.32 -6.67
N ILE A 21 9.21 -20.16 -7.12
CA ILE A 21 8.57 -19.15 -6.27
C ILE A 21 7.14 -19.59 -5.92
N ALA A 22 6.40 -20.09 -6.90
CA ALA A 22 5.05 -20.64 -6.68
C ALA A 22 5.08 -21.81 -5.69
N ASP A 23 6.07 -22.69 -5.78
CA ASP A 23 6.29 -23.78 -4.82
C ASP A 23 6.64 -23.26 -3.42
N ALA A 24 7.47 -22.24 -3.31
CA ALA A 24 7.77 -21.60 -2.03
C ALA A 24 6.51 -20.98 -1.41
N ILE A 25 5.68 -20.29 -2.21
CA ILE A 25 4.42 -19.71 -1.75
C ILE A 25 3.47 -20.80 -1.23
N ARG A 26 3.26 -21.88 -1.99
CA ARG A 26 2.40 -23.02 -1.58
C ARG A 26 2.89 -23.71 -0.31
N ARG A 27 4.23 -23.95 -0.22
CA ARG A 27 4.86 -24.58 0.96
C ARG A 27 4.73 -23.73 2.22
N ILE A 28 4.87 -22.41 2.09
CA ILE A 28 4.82 -21.48 3.22
C ILE A 28 3.37 -21.17 3.60
N GLY A 29 2.49 -21.05 2.60
CA GLY A 29 1.08 -20.74 2.83
C GLY A 29 0.88 -19.42 3.58
N PRO A 30 -0.01 -19.39 4.59
CA PRO A 30 -0.36 -18.17 5.32
C PRO A 30 0.65 -17.76 6.40
N ARG A 31 1.80 -18.42 6.50
CA ARG A 31 2.82 -18.05 7.48
C ARG A 31 3.40 -16.68 7.14
N PHE A 32 3.55 -15.87 8.19
CA PHE A 32 4.17 -14.55 8.09
C PHE A 32 5.05 -14.30 9.32
N ASP A 33 6.34 -14.45 9.13
CA ASP A 33 7.38 -14.23 10.12
C ASP A 33 8.66 -13.67 9.48
N PRO A 34 9.67 -13.20 10.24
CA PRO A 34 10.89 -12.64 9.68
C PRO A 34 11.67 -13.59 8.76
N ALA A 35 11.63 -14.91 9.01
CA ALA A 35 12.33 -15.89 8.18
C ALA A 35 11.65 -16.02 6.80
N VAL A 36 10.32 -16.08 6.78
CA VAL A 36 9.52 -16.05 5.55
C VAL A 36 9.81 -14.79 4.75
N ARG A 37 9.80 -13.63 5.40
CA ARG A 37 10.12 -12.37 4.73
C ARG A 37 11.51 -12.38 4.12
N SER A 38 12.52 -12.85 4.85
CA SER A 38 13.90 -12.94 4.37
C SER A 38 14.05 -13.91 3.19
N GLU A 39 13.30 -15.02 3.18
CA GLU A 39 13.28 -15.97 2.07
C GLU A 39 12.73 -15.30 0.80
N PHE A 40 11.58 -14.64 0.89
CA PHE A 40 10.97 -13.96 -0.26
C PHE A 40 11.80 -12.76 -0.75
N ILE A 41 12.46 -12.00 0.14
CA ILE A 41 13.39 -10.95 -0.28
C ILE A 41 14.48 -11.53 -1.18
N ARG A 42 15.08 -12.67 -0.82
CA ARG A 42 16.10 -13.30 -1.65
C ARG A 42 15.56 -13.79 -2.99
N LEU A 43 14.45 -14.52 -2.98
CA LEU A 43 13.82 -15.06 -4.19
C LEU A 43 13.47 -13.95 -5.19
N TYR A 44 12.83 -12.88 -4.74
CA TYR A 44 12.45 -11.79 -5.62
C TYR A 44 13.60 -10.87 -6.00
N ALA A 45 14.58 -10.64 -5.10
CA ALA A 45 15.79 -9.90 -5.46
C ALA A 45 16.59 -10.62 -6.56
N ASP A 46 16.69 -11.96 -6.50
CA ASP A 46 17.35 -12.74 -7.54
C ASP A 46 16.58 -12.69 -8.87
N LEU A 47 15.25 -12.76 -8.82
CA LEU A 47 14.40 -12.65 -10.00
C LEU A 47 14.46 -11.26 -10.66
N LEU A 48 14.55 -10.20 -9.85
CA LEU A 48 14.56 -8.82 -10.30
C LEU A 48 15.95 -8.32 -10.73
N ARG A 49 17.03 -9.03 -10.32
CA ARG A 49 18.40 -8.67 -10.67
C ARG A 49 18.63 -8.79 -12.18
N GLY A 50 19.24 -7.78 -12.75
CA GLY A 50 19.61 -7.78 -14.16
C GLY A 50 18.45 -7.47 -15.12
N ARG A 51 17.27 -7.08 -14.62
CA ARG A 51 16.20 -6.58 -15.48
C ARG A 51 16.61 -5.25 -16.11
N PRO A 52 16.19 -4.99 -17.35
CA PRO A 52 16.40 -3.69 -17.97
C PRO A 52 15.82 -2.58 -17.09
N GLN A 53 16.62 -1.57 -16.80
CA GLN A 53 16.13 -0.38 -16.10
C GLN A 53 15.34 0.48 -17.07
N PRO A 54 14.08 0.82 -16.80
CA PRO A 54 13.32 1.72 -17.64
C PRO A 54 13.90 3.14 -17.60
N ALA A 55 13.52 3.93 -18.61
CA ALA A 55 13.90 5.33 -18.68
C ALA A 55 13.16 6.16 -17.62
N THR A 56 13.67 6.12 -16.40
CA THR A 56 13.11 6.77 -15.20
C THR A 56 14.14 7.72 -14.60
N ARG A 57 13.72 8.94 -14.30
CA ARG A 57 14.48 9.87 -13.46
C ARG A 57 14.05 9.67 -12.02
N ILE A 58 15.00 9.56 -11.11
CA ILE A 58 14.72 9.37 -9.68
C ILE A 58 15.29 10.57 -8.92
N ALA A 59 14.42 11.32 -8.22
CA ALA A 59 14.83 12.27 -7.18
C ALA A 59 14.86 11.51 -5.86
N ARG A 60 16.08 11.23 -5.36
CA ARG A 60 16.28 10.43 -4.15
C ARG A 60 16.27 11.27 -2.90
N ASP A 61 15.83 10.66 -1.80
CA ASP A 61 15.89 11.21 -0.44
C ASP A 61 15.26 12.59 -0.30
N VAL A 62 14.15 12.81 -1.02
CA VAL A 62 13.40 14.06 -0.93
C VAL A 62 12.76 14.13 0.45
N ALA A 63 13.14 15.14 1.24
CA ALA A 63 12.62 15.34 2.59
C ALA A 63 11.20 15.93 2.56
N TYR A 64 10.24 15.24 3.20
CA TYR A 64 8.87 15.73 3.34
C TYR A 64 8.52 16.19 4.77
N GLY A 65 9.50 16.20 5.66
CA GLY A 65 9.36 16.63 7.06
C GLY A 65 10.70 16.65 7.79
N PRO A 66 10.71 17.00 9.08
CA PRO A 66 11.94 17.28 9.83
C PRO A 66 12.66 16.03 10.36
N ASP A 67 12.04 14.85 10.35
CA ASP A 67 12.64 13.61 10.87
C ASP A 67 13.56 12.98 9.82
N ALA A 68 14.62 12.31 10.27
CA ALA A 68 15.55 11.61 9.37
C ALA A 68 14.88 10.50 8.52
N ARG A 69 13.73 10.00 8.95
CA ARG A 69 12.93 9.03 8.18
C ARG A 69 11.86 9.68 7.31
N HIS A 70 11.66 10.99 7.38
CA HIS A 70 10.74 11.70 6.50
C HIS A 70 11.32 11.89 5.10
N LEU A 71 11.63 10.80 4.44
CA LEU A 71 12.26 10.76 3.11
C LEU A 71 11.39 9.98 2.12
N MET A 72 11.37 10.44 0.87
CA MET A 72 10.79 9.69 -0.24
C MET A 72 11.71 9.71 -1.45
N ASP A 73 11.60 8.69 -2.30
CA ASP A 73 12.19 8.70 -3.65
C ASP A 73 11.08 8.93 -4.67
N LEU A 74 11.23 9.95 -5.51
CA LEU A 74 10.30 10.27 -6.57
C LEU A 74 10.81 9.68 -7.90
N HIS A 75 10.08 8.71 -8.42
CA HIS A 75 10.31 8.10 -9.71
C HIS A 75 9.42 8.76 -10.76
N VAL A 76 10.04 9.36 -11.76
CA VAL A 76 9.38 10.19 -12.78
C VAL A 76 9.72 9.65 -14.17
N PRO A 77 8.77 9.51 -15.11
CA PRO A 77 9.07 9.12 -16.48
C PRO A 77 10.10 10.08 -17.10
N LEU A 78 11.18 9.54 -17.71
CA LEU A 78 12.24 10.35 -18.31
C LEU A 78 11.71 11.16 -19.50
N HIS A 79 10.81 10.54 -20.29
CA HIS A 79 10.22 11.12 -21.49
C HIS A 79 8.69 11.01 -21.38
N SER A 80 8.06 11.99 -20.78
CA SER A 80 6.59 12.09 -20.83
C SER A 80 6.21 13.39 -21.54
N PRO A 81 5.47 13.31 -22.65
CA PRO A 81 4.87 14.49 -23.27
C PRO A 81 3.69 15.01 -22.42
N ALA A 82 3.16 14.19 -21.51
CA ALA A 82 2.03 14.55 -20.66
C ALA A 82 2.51 15.41 -19.48
N LYS A 83 1.85 16.56 -19.31
CA LYS A 83 1.86 17.32 -18.06
C LYS A 83 0.67 16.85 -17.21
N SER A 84 0.80 16.94 -15.88
CA SER A 84 -0.27 16.55 -14.95
C SER A 84 -0.50 15.03 -14.86
N LEU A 85 0.57 14.25 -14.69
CA LEU A 85 0.49 12.81 -14.49
C LEU A 85 -0.19 12.44 -13.14
N PRO A 86 -0.91 11.31 -13.08
CA PRO A 86 -1.34 10.76 -11.80
C PRO A 86 -0.15 10.41 -10.91
N VAL A 87 -0.36 10.50 -9.60
CA VAL A 87 0.68 10.26 -8.60
C VAL A 87 0.29 9.10 -7.71
N LEU A 88 1.18 8.13 -7.53
CA LEU A 88 1.03 7.03 -6.60
C LEU A 88 2.06 7.16 -5.48
N ALA A 89 1.61 7.41 -4.25
CA ALA A 89 2.48 7.39 -3.07
C ALA A 89 2.39 6.03 -2.39
N TYR A 90 3.49 5.28 -2.38
CA TYR A 90 3.58 3.94 -1.82
C TYR A 90 4.24 3.94 -0.43
N PHE A 91 3.57 3.34 0.54
CA PHE A 91 4.00 3.18 1.94
C PHE A 91 4.25 1.70 2.23
N HIS A 92 5.49 1.37 2.56
CA HIS A 92 5.97 0.00 2.75
C HIS A 92 5.36 -0.71 3.97
N GLY A 93 5.40 -2.04 3.96
CA GLY A 93 5.15 -2.88 5.13
C GLY A 93 6.33 -2.93 6.09
N GLY A 94 6.19 -3.69 7.18
CA GLY A 94 7.26 -3.89 8.16
C GLY A 94 6.77 -3.95 9.61
N GLY A 95 5.51 -4.32 9.83
CA GLY A 95 4.95 -4.54 11.17
C GLY A 95 5.07 -3.33 12.10
N TYR A 96 5.14 -2.12 11.58
CA TYR A 96 5.30 -0.83 12.28
C TYR A 96 6.69 -0.56 12.86
N VAL A 97 7.56 -1.56 12.97
CA VAL A 97 8.86 -1.49 13.69
C VAL A 97 10.07 -1.58 12.78
N GLU A 98 9.85 -1.90 11.50
CA GLU A 98 10.91 -2.03 10.51
C GLU A 98 10.43 -1.61 9.10
N GLY A 99 11.34 -1.64 8.13
CA GLY A 99 11.06 -1.33 6.74
C GLY A 99 11.72 -0.04 6.26
N HIS A 100 11.84 0.05 4.95
CA HIS A 100 12.47 1.18 4.28
C HIS A 100 11.98 1.25 2.83
N LYS A 101 11.97 2.46 2.23
CA LYS A 101 11.63 2.66 0.82
C LYS A 101 12.54 1.90 -0.16
N ASN A 102 13.77 1.58 0.27
CA ASN A 102 14.79 0.88 -0.52
C ASN A 102 14.98 -0.55 -0.01
N LEU A 103 14.02 -1.43 -0.27
CA LEU A 103 14.12 -2.83 0.11
C LEU A 103 15.03 -3.60 -0.86
N ALA A 104 15.98 -4.38 -0.31
CA ALA A 104 16.97 -5.15 -1.06
C ALA A 104 17.83 -4.29 -2.01
N GLY A 105 18.33 -3.16 -1.50
CA GLY A 105 19.11 -2.22 -2.31
C GLY A 105 18.33 -1.60 -3.47
N ASP A 106 17.04 -1.33 -3.23
CA ASP A 106 16.08 -0.77 -4.20
C ASP A 106 15.56 -1.76 -5.27
N LEU A 107 15.94 -3.03 -5.20
CA LEU A 107 15.48 -4.00 -6.20
C LEU A 107 13.97 -4.24 -6.14
N ILE A 108 13.38 -4.36 -4.96
CA ILE A 108 11.96 -4.74 -4.83
C ILE A 108 11.06 -3.51 -5.01
N TYR A 109 11.19 -2.50 -4.18
CA TYR A 109 10.30 -1.33 -4.25
C TYR A 109 10.68 -0.37 -5.37
N GLY A 110 11.95 -0.39 -5.84
CA GLY A 110 12.36 0.29 -7.06
C GLY A 110 11.67 -0.31 -8.29
N CYS A 111 11.67 -1.64 -8.44
CA CYS A 111 10.96 -2.30 -9.55
C CYS A 111 9.45 -2.10 -9.49
N LEU A 112 8.85 -2.06 -8.29
CA LEU A 112 7.45 -1.68 -8.12
C LEU A 112 7.21 -0.25 -8.65
N ALA A 113 8.06 0.70 -8.26
CA ALA A 113 7.93 2.09 -8.73
C ALA A 113 8.08 2.19 -10.24
N GLU A 114 9.07 1.53 -10.81
CA GLU A 114 9.32 1.49 -12.25
C GLU A 114 8.15 0.91 -13.04
N TYR A 115 7.54 -0.16 -12.53
CA TYR A 115 6.33 -0.74 -13.14
C TYR A 115 5.21 0.30 -13.29
N PHE A 116 4.94 1.05 -12.23
CA PHE A 116 3.89 2.06 -12.27
C PHE A 116 4.31 3.32 -13.05
N VAL A 117 5.59 3.66 -13.09
CA VAL A 117 6.10 4.72 -13.99
C VAL A 117 5.89 4.34 -15.45
N GLN A 118 6.16 3.09 -15.83
CA GLN A 118 5.86 2.59 -17.20
C GLN A 118 4.36 2.59 -17.50
N SER A 119 3.54 2.47 -16.47
CA SER A 119 2.08 2.60 -16.59
C SER A 119 1.60 4.05 -16.71
N GLY A 120 2.51 5.04 -16.69
CA GLY A 120 2.22 6.45 -16.88
C GLY A 120 1.94 7.22 -15.59
N LEU A 121 2.44 6.76 -14.45
CA LEU A 121 2.32 7.44 -13.17
C LEU A 121 3.65 8.05 -12.72
N ILE A 122 3.60 9.06 -11.85
CA ILE A 122 4.71 9.40 -10.97
C ILE A 122 4.56 8.57 -9.71
N VAL A 123 5.67 8.01 -9.19
CA VAL A 123 5.63 7.18 -7.99
C VAL A 123 6.52 7.77 -6.91
N ALA A 124 5.97 7.94 -5.70
CA ALA A 124 6.71 8.27 -4.50
C ALA A 124 6.83 7.03 -3.61
N ASN A 125 8.03 6.46 -3.48
CA ASN A 125 8.32 5.45 -2.46
C ASN A 125 8.65 6.15 -1.14
N VAL A 126 7.82 5.97 -0.11
CA VAL A 126 7.86 6.77 1.12
C VAL A 126 8.34 5.93 2.31
N THR A 127 9.32 6.46 3.03
CA THR A 127 9.72 5.99 4.36
C THR A 127 8.96 6.79 5.40
N TYR A 128 8.57 6.18 6.50
CA TYR A 128 7.90 6.81 7.64
C TYR A 128 8.57 6.40 8.96
N ARG A 129 8.29 7.11 10.06
CA ARG A 129 8.84 6.81 11.38
C ARG A 129 8.31 5.48 11.91
N LEU A 130 9.12 4.80 12.70
CA LEU A 130 8.86 3.47 13.23
C LEU A 130 8.64 3.47 14.75
N ALA A 131 7.86 2.52 15.22
CA ALA A 131 7.74 2.24 16.65
C ALA A 131 9.01 1.49 17.15
N PRO A 132 9.32 1.59 18.45
CA PRO A 132 8.56 2.28 19.50
C PRO A 132 8.78 3.79 19.57
N GLN A 133 9.76 4.37 18.82
CA GLN A 133 10.08 5.80 18.88
C GLN A 133 8.93 6.68 18.36
N ALA A 134 8.15 6.17 17.42
CA ALA A 134 6.98 6.83 16.85
C ALA A 134 5.74 5.90 16.93
N PRO A 135 5.14 5.76 18.14
CA PRO A 135 3.96 4.93 18.34
C PRO A 135 2.72 5.53 17.65
N TRP A 136 1.61 4.80 17.68
CA TRP A 136 0.33 5.28 17.15
C TRP A 136 -0.02 6.68 17.69
N PRO A 137 -0.40 7.64 16.87
CA PRO A 137 -0.75 7.52 15.44
C PRO A 137 0.34 8.04 14.47
N GLU A 138 1.61 8.05 14.88
CA GLU A 138 2.65 8.79 14.15
C GLU A 138 2.86 8.31 12.70
N GLY A 139 2.78 7.02 12.42
CA GLY A 139 2.85 6.51 11.03
C GLY A 139 1.73 7.07 10.14
N ALA A 140 0.50 7.16 10.65
CA ALA A 140 -0.60 7.79 9.91
C ALA A 140 -0.41 9.30 9.72
N ARG A 141 0.18 9.98 10.70
CA ARG A 141 0.53 11.41 10.59
C ARG A 141 1.62 11.63 9.53
N ASP A 142 2.57 10.71 9.42
CA ASP A 142 3.63 10.79 8.41
C ASP A 142 3.07 10.56 7.00
N VAL A 143 2.09 9.67 6.82
CA VAL A 143 1.33 9.57 5.57
C VAL A 143 0.69 10.92 5.20
N GLY A 144 0.04 11.57 6.16
CA GLY A 144 -0.56 12.88 5.95
C GLY A 144 0.46 13.98 5.63
N ARG A 145 1.67 13.93 6.20
CA ARG A 145 2.77 14.86 5.86
C ARG A 145 3.28 14.64 4.44
N ALA A 146 3.53 13.39 4.07
CA ALA A 146 3.96 13.04 2.72
C ALA A 146 2.92 13.45 1.67
N ALA A 147 1.64 13.19 1.93
CA ALA A 147 0.55 13.61 1.06
C ALA A 147 0.48 15.13 0.91
N ARG A 148 0.69 15.90 1.98
CA ARG A 148 0.75 17.38 1.91
C ARG A 148 1.93 17.86 1.08
N TRP A 149 3.11 17.30 1.31
CA TRP A 149 4.28 17.65 0.54
C TRP A 149 4.08 17.40 -0.96
N LEU A 150 3.50 16.25 -1.32
CA LEU A 150 3.17 15.92 -2.71
C LEU A 150 2.14 16.89 -3.30
N ASP A 151 1.13 17.28 -2.53
CA ASP A 151 0.13 18.28 -2.94
C ASP A 151 0.79 19.63 -3.28
N ASP A 152 1.76 20.04 -2.47
CA ASP A 152 2.43 21.34 -2.60
C ASP A 152 3.51 21.34 -3.71
N HIS A 153 4.17 20.20 -4.00
CA HIS A 153 5.40 20.16 -4.79
C HIS A 153 5.38 19.23 -6.01
N VAL A 154 4.47 18.25 -6.11
CA VAL A 154 4.56 17.23 -7.19
C VAL A 154 4.40 17.82 -8.58
N ALA A 155 3.80 18.99 -8.72
CA ALA A 155 3.68 19.71 -9.99
C ALA A 155 5.06 20.08 -10.58
N GLU A 156 6.08 20.33 -9.73
CA GLU A 156 7.47 20.58 -10.15
C GLU A 156 8.09 19.36 -10.87
N PHE A 157 7.54 18.18 -10.61
CA PHE A 157 7.94 16.90 -11.20
C PHE A 157 7.02 16.46 -12.35
N GLY A 158 6.01 17.27 -12.70
CA GLY A 158 5.05 16.98 -13.76
C GLY A 158 3.81 16.20 -13.30
N GLY A 159 3.59 16.05 -11.99
CA GLY A 159 2.41 15.41 -11.40
C GLY A 159 1.23 16.38 -11.21
N ASP A 160 0.04 15.83 -11.10
CA ASP A 160 -1.16 16.57 -10.69
C ASP A 160 -1.51 16.22 -9.25
N PRO A 161 -1.43 17.17 -8.30
CA PRO A 161 -1.75 16.92 -6.90
C PRO A 161 -3.19 16.45 -6.68
N ARG A 162 -4.14 16.83 -7.57
CA ARG A 162 -5.54 16.40 -7.50
C ARG A 162 -5.74 14.93 -7.90
N ARG A 163 -4.71 14.31 -8.46
CA ARG A 163 -4.67 12.94 -8.96
C ARG A 163 -3.78 12.03 -8.10
N LEU A 164 -3.66 12.37 -6.79
CA LEU A 164 -2.85 11.64 -5.82
C LEU A 164 -3.62 10.43 -5.30
N VAL A 165 -3.03 9.25 -5.47
CA VAL A 165 -3.49 7.98 -4.89
C VAL A 165 -2.49 7.54 -3.82
N LEU A 166 -3.00 7.18 -2.64
CA LEU A 166 -2.17 6.62 -1.56
C LEU A 166 -2.30 5.09 -1.58
N MET A 167 -1.18 4.40 -1.66
CA MET A 167 -1.10 2.94 -1.61
C MET A 167 -0.27 2.50 -0.41
N GLY A 168 -0.76 1.52 0.34
CA GLY A 168 0.02 0.94 1.43
C GLY A 168 -0.15 -0.56 1.52
N HIS A 169 0.93 -1.24 1.90
CA HIS A 169 0.95 -2.68 2.15
C HIS A 169 1.14 -2.97 3.64
N SER A 170 0.37 -3.92 4.20
CA SER A 170 0.50 -4.36 5.59
C SER A 170 0.42 -3.18 6.57
N ALA A 171 1.45 -2.91 7.37
CA ALA A 171 1.53 -1.73 8.24
C ALA A 171 1.35 -0.41 7.48
N GLY A 172 1.92 -0.28 6.26
CA GLY A 172 1.70 0.88 5.39
C GLY A 172 0.23 1.04 5.00
N GLY A 173 -0.46 -0.05 4.69
CA GLY A 173 -1.91 -0.06 4.41
C GLY A 173 -2.73 0.40 5.62
N THR A 174 -2.32 -0.03 6.82
CA THR A 174 -2.92 0.45 8.08
C THR A 174 -2.73 1.95 8.27
N HIS A 175 -1.51 2.48 8.02
CA HIS A 175 -1.24 3.91 8.15
C HIS A 175 -2.03 4.75 7.14
N VAL A 176 -2.10 4.30 5.88
CA VAL A 176 -2.90 4.95 4.83
C VAL A 176 -4.38 4.98 5.22
N ALA A 177 -4.94 3.84 5.63
CA ALA A 177 -6.33 3.77 6.08
C ALA A 177 -6.60 4.67 7.29
N ALA A 178 -5.72 4.65 8.30
CA ALA A 178 -5.88 5.50 9.49
C ALA A 178 -5.82 6.99 9.14
N CYS A 179 -4.87 7.40 8.30
CA CYS A 179 -4.74 8.79 7.84
C CYS A 179 -5.99 9.28 7.11
N ALA A 180 -6.53 8.48 6.20
CA ALA A 180 -7.60 8.91 5.30
C ALA A 180 -9.01 8.68 5.85
N LEU A 181 -9.20 7.70 6.72
CA LEU A 181 -10.53 7.22 7.12
C LEU A 181 -10.83 7.38 8.61
N HIS A 182 -9.82 7.45 9.50
CA HIS A 182 -10.06 7.56 10.94
C HIS A 182 -10.47 8.97 11.33
N ALA A 183 -11.61 9.13 12.03
CA ALA A 183 -12.20 10.41 12.38
C ALA A 183 -11.27 11.34 13.17
N GLY A 184 -10.41 10.78 14.04
CA GLY A 184 -9.46 11.56 14.82
C GLY A 184 -8.16 11.94 14.08
N LEU A 185 -7.98 11.49 12.83
CA LEU A 185 -6.74 11.70 12.07
C LEU A 185 -6.95 12.32 10.70
N ARG A 186 -8.11 12.07 10.10
CA ARG A 186 -8.48 12.66 8.79
C ARG A 186 -8.52 14.19 8.89
N ASP A 187 -7.77 14.84 8.01
CA ASP A 187 -7.80 16.30 7.90
C ASP A 187 -9.07 16.73 7.15
N ALA A 188 -10.08 17.14 7.89
CA ALA A 188 -11.37 17.58 7.33
C ALA A 188 -11.29 18.87 6.49
N LYS A 189 -10.17 19.61 6.58
CA LYS A 189 -9.96 20.85 5.82
C LYS A 189 -9.40 20.61 4.43
N ARG A 190 -8.95 19.39 4.15
CA ARG A 190 -8.38 19.01 2.85
C ARG A 190 -9.37 18.19 2.04
N PRO A 191 -9.43 18.40 0.71
CA PRO A 191 -10.16 17.49 -0.15
C PRO A 191 -9.59 16.07 -0.01
N PRO A 192 -10.44 15.04 -0.13
CA PRO A 192 -9.96 13.66 -0.18
C PRO A 192 -8.94 13.49 -1.31
N VAL A 193 -7.95 12.64 -1.11
CA VAL A 193 -7.08 12.18 -2.21
C VAL A 193 -7.90 11.47 -3.29
N ALA A 194 -7.38 11.38 -4.51
CA ALA A 194 -8.09 10.79 -5.65
C ALA A 194 -8.49 9.33 -5.41
N GLY A 195 -7.69 8.57 -4.64
CA GLY A 195 -8.02 7.19 -4.29
C GLY A 195 -7.10 6.58 -3.23
N LEU A 196 -7.51 5.43 -2.71
CA LEU A 196 -6.73 4.61 -1.78
C LEU A 196 -6.56 3.19 -2.33
N VAL A 197 -5.36 2.63 -2.19
CA VAL A 197 -5.06 1.21 -2.43
C VAL A 197 -4.56 0.60 -1.13
N LEU A 198 -5.37 -0.25 -0.53
CA LEU A 198 -5.13 -0.85 0.78
C LEU A 198 -4.83 -2.35 0.60
N VAL A 199 -3.57 -2.73 0.71
CA VAL A 199 -3.13 -4.12 0.52
C VAL A 199 -2.85 -4.74 1.89
N SER A 200 -3.65 -5.71 2.30
CA SER A 200 -3.48 -6.56 3.49
C SER A 200 -3.16 -5.80 4.79
N GLY A 201 -3.91 -4.70 5.05
CA GLY A 201 -3.74 -3.89 6.26
C GLY A 201 -4.50 -4.44 7.47
N THR A 202 -4.11 -3.99 8.67
CA THR A 202 -4.86 -4.20 9.93
C THR A 202 -5.77 -3.00 10.17
N PHE A 203 -7.09 -3.22 10.18
CA PHE A 203 -8.06 -2.13 10.29
C PHE A 203 -8.85 -2.16 11.61
N ASP A 204 -8.87 -3.30 12.32
CA ASP A 204 -9.38 -3.44 13.68
C ASP A 204 -8.29 -3.98 14.60
N VAL A 205 -7.69 -3.11 15.41
CA VAL A 205 -6.61 -3.51 16.29
C VAL A 205 -7.12 -4.19 17.58
N GLU A 206 -8.38 -3.98 17.93
CA GLU A 206 -8.97 -4.63 19.11
C GLU A 206 -9.12 -6.14 18.90
N ASP A 207 -9.39 -6.55 17.66
CA ASP A 207 -9.53 -7.96 17.26
C ASP A 207 -8.18 -8.59 16.85
N THR A 208 -7.07 -8.04 17.35
CA THR A 208 -5.73 -8.49 16.99
C THR A 208 -5.02 -9.09 18.21
N GLU A 209 -4.33 -10.21 18.04
CA GLU A 209 -3.33 -10.69 19.00
C GLU A 209 -2.32 -9.57 19.28
N GLN A 210 -1.67 -9.63 20.40
CA GLN A 210 -0.70 -8.61 20.83
C GLN A 210 0.76 -9.11 20.72
N PRO A 211 1.27 -9.38 19.49
CA PRO A 211 2.69 -9.64 19.31
C PRO A 211 3.52 -8.35 19.62
N PRO A 212 4.83 -8.48 19.83
CA PRO A 212 5.68 -7.36 20.27
C PRO A 212 5.59 -6.11 19.39
N ASN A 213 5.43 -6.26 18.09
CA ASN A 213 5.30 -5.14 17.15
C ASN A 213 3.97 -4.39 17.29
N ILE A 214 2.88 -5.08 17.60
CA ILE A 214 1.58 -4.46 17.91
C ILE A 214 1.69 -3.68 19.23
N ALA A 215 2.27 -4.30 20.27
CA ALA A 215 2.49 -3.63 21.52
C ALA A 215 3.42 -2.40 21.40
N ALA A 216 4.47 -2.50 20.58
CA ALA A 216 5.37 -1.37 20.31
C ALA A 216 4.66 -0.19 19.66
N TYR A 217 3.75 -0.45 18.71
CA TYR A 217 3.06 0.62 17.98
C TYR A 217 1.80 1.11 18.71
N TYR A 218 0.93 0.20 19.17
CA TYR A 218 -0.35 0.56 19.79
C TYR A 218 -0.29 0.69 21.32
N GLY A 219 0.82 0.31 21.95
CA GLY A 219 0.96 0.23 23.39
C GLY A 219 0.41 -1.08 23.94
N THR A 220 0.57 -1.30 25.26
CA THR A 220 0.14 -2.51 25.96
C THR A 220 -1.28 -2.41 26.55
N ASP A 221 -1.82 -1.19 26.65
CA ASP A 221 -3.18 -0.95 27.15
C ASP A 221 -4.23 -1.27 26.08
N ARG A 222 -4.76 -2.49 26.12
CA ARG A 222 -5.79 -2.97 25.19
C ARG A 222 -7.10 -2.17 25.29
N SER A 223 -7.42 -1.55 26.43
CA SER A 223 -8.63 -0.74 26.57
C SER A 223 -8.65 0.48 25.60
N SER A 224 -7.48 0.87 25.12
CA SER A 224 -7.31 1.96 24.15
C SER A 224 -7.47 1.50 22.69
N TYR A 225 -7.50 0.20 22.39
CA TYR A 225 -7.42 -0.33 21.02
C TYR A 225 -8.67 -0.01 20.19
N ALA A 226 -9.86 -0.05 20.81
CA ALA A 226 -11.09 0.36 20.13
C ALA A 226 -10.99 1.77 19.53
N ARG A 227 -10.40 2.72 20.28
CA ARG A 227 -10.20 4.11 19.83
C ARG A 227 -9.12 4.25 18.74
N LYS A 228 -8.23 3.27 18.61
CA LYS A 228 -7.13 3.23 17.63
C LYS A 228 -7.48 2.45 16.37
N SER A 229 -8.58 1.71 16.40
CA SER A 229 -9.07 0.89 15.27
C SER A 229 -9.77 1.76 14.23
N THR A 230 -9.27 1.75 12.99
CA THR A 230 -9.84 2.58 11.91
C THR A 230 -11.29 2.24 11.63
N ILE A 231 -11.63 0.94 11.55
CA ILE A 231 -13.00 0.50 11.25
C ILE A 231 -14.02 0.94 12.31
N ARG A 232 -13.62 1.06 13.57
CA ARG A 232 -14.48 1.48 14.68
C ARG A 232 -14.65 3.00 14.77
N ASN A 233 -13.78 3.75 14.10
CA ASN A 233 -13.72 5.20 14.16
C ASN A 233 -13.70 5.84 12.77
N LEU A 234 -14.49 5.32 11.84
CA LEU A 234 -14.58 5.91 10.49
C LEU A 234 -15.12 7.32 10.56
N ALA A 235 -14.43 8.26 9.91
CA ALA A 235 -14.90 9.63 9.74
C ALA A 235 -16.20 9.63 8.92
N THR A 236 -17.05 10.63 9.13
CA THR A 236 -18.18 10.86 8.24
C THR A 236 -17.70 11.21 6.83
N GLY A 237 -18.38 10.69 5.79
CA GLY A 237 -18.01 10.89 4.39
C GLY A 237 -17.80 12.35 3.96
N PRO A 238 -17.46 12.63 2.71
CA PRO A 238 -17.30 11.67 1.62
C PRO A 238 -16.01 10.84 1.74
N TYR A 239 -16.07 9.60 1.25
CA TYR A 239 -14.91 8.71 1.18
C TYR A 239 -14.29 8.76 -0.22
N PRO A 240 -12.95 8.74 -0.36
CA PRO A 240 -12.34 8.57 -1.67
C PRO A 240 -12.66 7.18 -2.24
N PRO A 241 -12.63 6.99 -3.56
CA PRO A 241 -12.61 5.66 -4.17
C PRO A 241 -11.52 4.79 -3.55
N MET A 242 -11.78 3.48 -3.40
CA MET A 242 -10.85 2.56 -2.75
C MET A 242 -10.74 1.23 -3.49
N LEU A 243 -9.52 0.71 -3.57
CA LEU A 243 -9.22 -0.68 -3.90
C LEU A 243 -8.67 -1.36 -2.64
N ILE A 244 -9.38 -2.38 -2.15
CA ILE A 244 -8.95 -3.20 -1.01
C ILE A 244 -8.52 -4.56 -1.55
N ALA A 245 -7.24 -4.89 -1.42
CA ALA A 245 -6.65 -6.12 -1.92
C ALA A 245 -6.15 -7.01 -0.79
N THR A 246 -6.24 -8.33 -0.97
CA THR A 246 -5.67 -9.35 -0.08
C THR A 246 -5.13 -10.52 -0.90
N ALA A 247 -4.09 -11.18 -0.43
CA ALA A 247 -3.55 -12.36 -1.06
C ALA A 247 -4.39 -13.62 -0.76
N GLU A 248 -4.32 -14.61 -1.66
CA GLU A 248 -5.00 -15.90 -1.48
C GLU A 248 -4.54 -16.61 -0.19
N PHE A 249 -3.23 -16.62 0.05
CA PHE A 249 -2.61 -17.21 1.24
C PHE A 249 -2.24 -16.18 2.31
N ASP A 250 -2.96 -15.06 2.38
CA ASP A 250 -2.84 -14.17 3.53
C ASP A 250 -3.20 -14.89 4.84
N PRO A 251 -2.56 -14.56 5.97
CA PRO A 251 -3.12 -14.89 7.28
C PRO A 251 -4.59 -14.45 7.39
N GLN A 252 -5.44 -15.32 7.93
CA GLN A 252 -6.89 -15.11 7.94
C GLN A 252 -7.31 -13.72 8.44
N ARG A 253 -6.63 -13.22 9.49
CA ARG A 253 -6.93 -11.90 10.07
C ARG A 253 -6.91 -10.75 9.06
N PHE A 254 -5.98 -10.75 8.09
CA PHE A 254 -5.93 -9.67 7.09
C PHE A 254 -7.13 -9.72 6.13
N ARG A 255 -7.55 -10.94 5.76
CA ARG A 255 -8.76 -11.14 4.96
C ARG A 255 -10.01 -10.69 5.71
N ASP A 256 -10.13 -11.08 6.99
CA ASP A 256 -11.27 -10.71 7.85
C ASP A 256 -11.34 -9.19 8.05
N HIS A 257 -10.19 -8.52 8.28
CA HIS A 257 -10.14 -7.07 8.39
C HIS A 257 -10.52 -6.37 7.09
N ALA A 258 -10.06 -6.87 5.94
CA ALA A 258 -10.41 -6.32 4.63
C ALA A 258 -11.92 -6.47 4.34
N ASP A 259 -12.50 -7.63 4.65
CA ASP A 259 -13.93 -7.91 4.50
C ASP A 259 -14.78 -7.04 5.43
N ALA A 260 -14.37 -6.90 6.68
CA ALA A 260 -15.07 -6.09 7.66
C ALA A 260 -15.02 -4.59 7.28
N LEU A 261 -13.86 -4.08 6.86
CA LEU A 261 -13.72 -2.68 6.42
C LEU A 261 -14.58 -2.41 5.18
N ALA A 262 -14.54 -3.29 4.18
CA ALA A 262 -15.31 -3.13 2.96
C ALA A 262 -16.82 -3.14 3.24
N ARG A 263 -17.30 -4.06 4.07
CA ARG A 263 -18.70 -4.12 4.50
C ARG A 263 -19.10 -2.83 5.21
N ARG A 264 -18.30 -2.39 6.17
CA ARG A 264 -18.62 -1.18 6.93
C ARG A 264 -18.65 0.09 6.06
N LEU A 265 -17.73 0.21 5.12
CA LEU A 265 -17.74 1.32 4.15
C LEU A 265 -18.95 1.26 3.22
N THR A 266 -19.37 0.08 2.78
CA THR A 266 -20.56 -0.12 1.97
C THR A 266 -21.83 0.30 2.71
N GLU A 267 -21.96 -0.05 4.00
CA GLU A 267 -23.05 0.43 4.87
C GLU A 267 -23.09 1.95 4.99
N LEU A 268 -21.93 2.61 4.85
CA LEU A 268 -21.81 4.07 4.90
C LEU A 268 -21.89 4.74 3.52
N GLY A 269 -22.30 4.01 2.49
CA GLY A 269 -22.50 4.52 1.13
C GLY A 269 -21.23 4.59 0.26
N ALA A 270 -20.10 4.07 0.72
CA ALA A 270 -18.91 3.87 -0.10
C ALA A 270 -18.88 2.42 -0.62
N ALA A 271 -18.51 2.24 -1.88
CA ALA A 271 -18.42 0.92 -2.50
C ALA A 271 -16.97 0.61 -2.93
N PRO A 272 -16.10 0.13 -2.02
CA PRO A 272 -14.73 -0.18 -2.37
C PRO A 272 -14.65 -1.34 -3.38
N GLU A 273 -13.75 -1.22 -4.35
CA GLU A 273 -13.36 -2.35 -5.20
C GLU A 273 -12.62 -3.38 -4.36
N ARG A 274 -12.84 -4.66 -4.68
CA ARG A 274 -12.22 -5.78 -3.97
C ARG A 274 -11.37 -6.59 -4.93
N LEU A 275 -10.16 -6.93 -4.51
CA LEU A 275 -9.26 -7.80 -5.25
C LEU A 275 -8.73 -8.90 -4.33
N ARG A 276 -8.87 -10.16 -4.75
CA ARG A 276 -8.11 -11.26 -4.18
C ARG A 276 -7.00 -11.62 -5.16
N ILE A 277 -5.75 -11.54 -4.69
CA ILE A 277 -4.55 -11.78 -5.51
C ILE A 277 -4.28 -13.28 -5.49
N PRO A 278 -4.50 -13.99 -6.60
CA PRO A 278 -4.36 -15.45 -6.64
C PRO A 278 -2.90 -15.87 -6.56
N GLY A 279 -2.62 -17.03 -5.97
CA GLY A 279 -1.30 -17.63 -5.94
C GLY A 279 -0.28 -16.92 -5.06
N HIS A 280 -0.66 -15.90 -4.28
CA HIS A 280 0.24 -15.12 -3.43
C HIS A 280 -0.06 -15.25 -1.95
N ASN A 281 0.97 -15.01 -1.12
CA ASN A 281 0.86 -14.81 0.32
C ASN A 281 1.17 -13.35 0.69
N HIS A 282 1.10 -13.03 1.98
CA HIS A 282 1.27 -11.67 2.52
C HIS A 282 2.54 -10.93 2.07
N VAL A 283 3.59 -11.62 1.72
CA VAL A 283 4.86 -11.02 1.29
C VAL A 283 4.94 -10.93 -0.22
N SER A 284 4.65 -12.06 -0.90
CA SER A 284 4.76 -12.15 -2.34
C SER A 284 3.76 -11.28 -3.08
N GLU A 285 2.60 -10.97 -2.47
CA GLU A 285 1.55 -10.13 -3.07
C GLU A 285 2.01 -8.72 -3.48
N ILE A 286 3.11 -8.24 -2.90
CA ILE A 286 3.68 -6.93 -3.24
C ILE A 286 5.04 -7.05 -3.91
N TYR A 287 5.84 -8.09 -3.56
CA TYR A 287 7.20 -8.23 -4.08
C TYR A 287 7.24 -8.67 -5.54
N HIS A 288 6.16 -9.26 -6.08
CA HIS A 288 6.08 -9.66 -7.49
C HIS A 288 5.87 -8.49 -8.43
N VAL A 289 5.40 -7.33 -7.94
CA VAL A 289 5.13 -6.18 -8.81
C VAL A 289 6.41 -5.72 -9.50
N GLY A 290 6.35 -5.63 -10.81
CA GLY A 290 7.53 -5.40 -11.65
C GLY A 290 8.16 -6.69 -12.18
N THR A 291 7.68 -7.89 -11.87
CA THR A 291 8.00 -9.14 -12.57
C THR A 291 7.09 -9.35 -13.78
N SER A 292 7.11 -10.52 -14.40
CA SER A 292 6.13 -10.89 -15.43
C SER A 292 4.77 -11.28 -14.86
N ASP A 293 4.63 -11.38 -13.55
CA ASP A 293 3.38 -11.69 -12.88
C ASP A 293 2.51 -10.43 -12.76
N GLU A 294 1.33 -10.47 -13.33
CA GLU A 294 0.42 -9.33 -13.44
C GLU A 294 -0.79 -9.41 -12.50
N SER A 295 -0.70 -10.21 -11.43
CA SER A 295 -1.84 -10.46 -10.53
C SER A 295 -2.25 -9.24 -9.66
N LEU A 296 -1.36 -8.25 -9.44
CA LEU A 296 -1.69 -7.00 -8.75
C LEU A 296 -1.44 -5.74 -9.59
N GLY A 297 -0.31 -5.66 -10.26
CA GLY A 297 0.17 -4.45 -10.94
C GLY A 297 -0.87 -3.80 -11.87
N PRO A 298 -1.45 -4.52 -12.85
CA PRO A 298 -2.44 -3.97 -13.78
C PRO A 298 -3.71 -3.46 -13.10
N HIS A 299 -4.17 -4.12 -12.03
CA HIS A 299 -5.36 -3.70 -11.28
C HIS A 299 -5.13 -2.36 -10.57
N VAL A 300 -3.96 -2.19 -9.94
CA VAL A 300 -3.59 -0.91 -9.30
C VAL A 300 -3.43 0.19 -10.34
N ALA A 301 -2.74 -0.08 -11.47
CA ALA A 301 -2.55 0.90 -12.54
C ALA A 301 -3.89 1.34 -13.15
N ALA A 302 -4.79 0.39 -13.42
CA ALA A 302 -6.13 0.68 -13.94
C ALA A 302 -6.97 1.50 -12.93
N PHE A 303 -6.91 1.13 -11.64
CA PHE A 303 -7.58 1.88 -10.59
C PHE A 303 -7.05 3.32 -10.52
N CYS A 304 -5.74 3.53 -10.50
CA CYS A 304 -5.14 4.87 -10.46
C CYS A 304 -5.60 5.73 -11.65
N LYS A 305 -5.58 5.18 -12.86
CA LYS A 305 -6.07 5.88 -14.05
C LYS A 305 -7.56 6.23 -13.96
N LYS A 306 -8.39 5.28 -13.54
CA LYS A 306 -9.83 5.46 -13.38
C LYS A 306 -10.19 6.60 -12.42
N VAL A 307 -9.59 6.60 -11.21
CA VAL A 307 -9.91 7.60 -10.17
C VAL A 307 -9.26 8.95 -10.44
N ALA A 308 -8.22 8.98 -11.25
CA ALA A 308 -7.55 10.19 -11.69
C ALA A 308 -8.22 10.85 -12.92
N GLY A 309 -9.31 10.28 -13.46
CA GLY A 309 -10.04 10.87 -14.58
C GLY A 309 -9.28 10.79 -15.92
N SER A 310 -8.52 9.74 -16.13
CA SER A 310 -7.73 9.50 -17.37
C SER A 310 -8.24 8.30 -18.14
#